data_40c5bd26835de2f9c5434e5acd271936
#
_entry.id   40c5bd26835de2f9c5434e5acd271936
#
_cell.length_a   1.000
_cell.length_b   1.000
_cell.length_c   1.000
_cell.angle_alpha   90.00
_cell.angle_beta   90.00
_cell.angle_gamma   90.00
#
_symmetry.space_group_name_H-M   'P 1'
#
loop_
_entity.id
_entity.type
_entity.pdbx_description
1 polymer ?
#
loop_
_entity_poly.entity_id
_entity_poly.type
_entity_poly.pdbx_seq_one_letter_code
_entity_poly.pdbx_strand_id
1 'polypeptide(L)'
;RGKFFFILFNQIIKNIYLSFYYGAKIGIIGLNGSGKSTVMKIIAGLDQAYQGDVVFSPGYTVGYLSQEPEIDGSKTVKEVVMEGAQDIVDILKEYEEINASFMDEEILNDPDKMDKLIARQGEVQDKIDATDAWELDTKLERAMDALRCPPDDQLIATLSGGEKRR
;
A
#
# COMPACT_ATOMS: atom_id res chain seq x y z
N ARG A 1 43.02 23.67 -15.58
CA ARG A 1 41.72 24.32 -15.94
C ARG A 1 40.59 23.45 -15.34
N GLY A 2 40.20 23.75 -14.09
CA GLY A 2 39.05 23.10 -13.42
C GLY A 2 37.76 23.63 -14.04
N LYS A 3 36.90 22.72 -14.54
CA LYS A 3 35.52 23.06 -14.91
C LYS A 3 34.72 23.13 -13.62
N PHE A 4 34.34 24.32 -13.18
CA PHE A 4 33.33 24.51 -12.15
C PHE A 4 31.95 24.17 -12.75
N PHE A 5 31.35 23.10 -12.28
CA PHE A 5 29.95 22.77 -12.55
C PHE A 5 29.10 23.55 -11.57
N PHE A 6 28.47 24.62 -11.99
CA PHE A 6 27.41 25.28 -11.22
C PHE A 6 26.15 24.43 -11.35
N ILE A 7 25.82 23.68 -10.32
CA ILE A 7 24.48 23.09 -10.17
C ILE A 7 23.58 24.22 -9.65
N LEU A 8 22.80 24.80 -10.54
CA LEU A 8 21.71 25.70 -10.18
C LEU A 8 20.60 24.86 -9.54
N PHE A 9 20.54 24.82 -8.22
CA PHE A 9 19.37 24.32 -7.50
C PHE A 9 18.22 25.32 -7.72
N ASN A 10 17.32 25.02 -8.65
CA ASN A 10 16.05 25.73 -8.76
C ASN A 10 15.18 25.35 -7.56
N GLN A 11 15.06 26.25 -6.63
CA GLN A 11 14.16 26.09 -5.48
C GLN A 11 12.71 26.26 -5.98
N ILE A 12 11.98 25.15 -6.09
CA ILE A 12 10.62 25.12 -6.63
C ILE A 12 9.62 25.64 -5.61
N ILE A 13 9.88 25.41 -4.32
CA ILE A 13 8.97 25.72 -3.20
C ILE A 13 9.75 26.47 -2.12
N LYS A 14 9.15 27.55 -1.56
CA LYS A 14 9.75 28.35 -0.48
C LYS A 14 8.73 28.66 0.58
N ASN A 15 9.15 28.56 1.87
CA ASN A 15 8.40 29.03 3.04
C ASN A 15 6.94 28.55 3.07
N ILE A 16 6.73 27.25 2.93
CA ILE A 16 5.40 26.64 3.02
C ILE A 16 5.15 26.19 4.46
N TYR A 17 4.02 26.63 5.02
CA TYR A 17 3.48 26.19 6.31
C TYR A 17 2.08 25.65 6.07
N LEU A 18 1.89 24.34 6.26
CA LEU A 18 0.61 23.68 6.06
C LEU A 18 0.24 22.89 7.30
N SER A 19 -1.02 22.97 7.69
CA SER A 19 -1.60 22.15 8.75
C SER A 19 -2.91 21.58 8.25
N PHE A 20 -3.12 20.29 8.44
CA PHE A 20 -4.31 19.58 7.99
C PHE A 20 -5.07 19.02 9.18
N TYR A 21 -6.39 19.22 9.20
CA TYR A 21 -7.25 18.64 10.20
C TYR A 21 -7.72 17.23 9.76
N TYR A 22 -7.99 16.39 10.75
CA TYR A 22 -8.56 15.07 10.50
C TYR A 22 -9.84 15.16 9.67
N GLY A 23 -9.97 14.26 8.67
CA GLY A 23 -11.13 14.20 7.78
C GLY A 23 -11.24 15.31 6.74
N ALA A 24 -10.31 16.26 6.70
CA ALA A 24 -10.34 17.35 5.71
C ALA A 24 -10.04 16.81 4.30
N LYS A 25 -10.86 17.22 3.32
CA LYS A 25 -10.61 16.99 1.89
C LYS A 25 -9.96 18.26 1.33
N ILE A 26 -8.71 18.13 0.85
CA ILE A 26 -7.89 19.28 0.48
C ILE A 26 -7.50 19.16 -0.99
N GLY A 27 -7.74 20.22 -1.76
CA GLY A 27 -7.31 20.35 -3.15
C GLY A 27 -6.10 21.28 -3.27
N ILE A 28 -5.09 20.88 -4.05
CA ILE A 28 -3.95 21.72 -4.40
C ILE A 28 -4.12 22.18 -5.85
N ILE A 29 -4.25 23.49 -6.05
CA ILE A 29 -4.51 24.10 -7.37
C ILE A 29 -3.30 24.98 -7.75
N GLY A 30 -2.95 24.97 -9.02
CA GLY A 30 -1.87 25.81 -9.57
C GLY A 30 -1.49 25.37 -10.98
N LEU A 31 -0.69 26.19 -11.64
CA LEU A 31 -0.18 25.94 -12.99
C LEU A 31 0.75 24.69 -13.04
N ASN A 32 0.99 24.18 -14.24
CA ASN A 32 1.98 23.12 -14.42
C ASN A 32 3.38 23.65 -14.03
N GLY A 33 4.15 22.81 -13.33
CA GLY A 33 5.47 23.20 -12.81
C GLY A 33 5.46 24.01 -11.51
N SER A 34 4.29 24.35 -10.92
CA SER A 34 4.21 25.13 -9.67
C SER A 34 4.59 24.36 -8.39
N GLY A 35 5.03 23.11 -8.49
CA GLY A 35 5.49 22.33 -7.36
C GLY A 35 4.41 21.50 -6.64
N LYS A 36 3.17 21.39 -7.17
CA LYS A 36 2.09 20.61 -6.56
C LYS A 36 2.50 19.16 -6.26
N SER A 37 3.03 18.48 -7.27
CA SER A 37 3.47 17.09 -7.12
C SER A 37 4.67 16.95 -6.19
N THR A 38 5.54 17.96 -6.13
CA THR A 38 6.67 18.01 -5.19
C THR A 38 6.18 18.08 -3.75
N VAL A 39 5.20 18.97 -3.45
CA VAL A 39 4.58 19.05 -2.11
C VAL A 39 3.95 17.71 -1.73
N MET A 40 3.20 17.09 -2.63
CA MET A 40 2.57 15.78 -2.38
C MET A 40 3.60 14.69 -2.09
N LYS A 41 4.69 14.65 -2.86
CA LYS A 41 5.79 13.68 -2.64
C LYS A 41 6.53 13.90 -1.33
N ILE A 42 6.75 15.17 -0.94
CA ILE A 42 7.36 15.52 0.35
C ILE A 42 6.44 15.05 1.50
N ILE A 43 5.15 15.34 1.44
CA ILE A 43 4.17 14.89 2.44
C ILE A 43 4.13 13.35 2.50
N ALA A 44 4.22 12.68 1.36
CA ALA A 44 4.25 11.22 1.30
C ALA A 44 5.58 10.59 1.74
N GLY A 45 6.62 11.38 2.04
CA GLY A 45 7.95 10.89 2.38
C GLY A 45 8.75 10.33 1.22
N LEU A 46 8.27 10.51 -0.02
CA LEU A 46 8.91 10.03 -1.26
C LEU A 46 10.01 10.97 -1.76
N ASP A 47 9.97 12.24 -1.39
CA ASP A 47 11.00 13.23 -1.69
C ASP A 47 11.54 13.78 -0.37
N GLN A 48 12.83 13.58 -0.13
CA GLN A 48 13.53 14.03 1.08
C GLN A 48 14.49 15.20 0.80
N ALA A 49 14.54 15.69 -0.44
CA ALA A 49 15.42 16.78 -0.86
C ALA A 49 14.82 18.16 -0.51
N TYR A 50 14.41 18.36 0.75
CA TYR A 50 13.85 19.62 1.24
C TYR A 50 14.47 20.04 2.57
N GLN A 51 14.27 21.30 2.96
CA GLN A 51 14.61 21.83 4.27
C GLN A 51 13.33 22.12 5.04
N GLY A 52 13.23 21.59 6.26
CA GLY A 52 12.07 21.73 7.12
C GLY A 52 11.59 20.39 7.67
N ASP A 53 10.45 20.39 8.33
CA ASP A 53 9.90 19.23 9.00
C ASP A 53 8.51 18.88 8.46
N VAL A 54 8.26 17.58 8.30
CA VAL A 54 6.95 17.01 8.05
C VAL A 54 6.60 16.13 9.25
N VAL A 55 5.58 16.52 10.00
CA VAL A 55 5.20 15.85 11.24
C VAL A 55 3.78 15.31 11.10
N PHE A 56 3.61 14.00 11.37
CA PHE A 56 2.31 13.36 11.46
C PHE A 56 1.95 13.07 12.91
N SER A 57 0.67 13.15 13.22
CA SER A 57 0.18 12.68 14.52
C SER A 57 0.39 11.16 14.64
N PRO A 58 0.70 10.64 15.85
CA PRO A 58 0.88 9.22 16.05
C PRO A 58 -0.34 8.41 15.59
N GLY A 59 -0.09 7.24 14.98
CA GLY A 59 -1.14 6.33 14.52
C GLY A 59 -1.70 6.62 13.11
N TYR A 60 -1.16 7.62 12.39
CA TYR A 60 -1.53 7.88 11.00
C TYR A 60 -0.53 7.27 10.04
N THR A 61 -1.06 6.67 8.99
CA THR A 61 -0.29 6.18 7.82
C THR A 61 -0.57 7.07 6.62
N VAL A 62 0.39 7.15 5.69
CA VAL A 62 0.27 7.96 4.48
C VAL A 62 0.30 7.02 3.27
N GLY A 63 -0.76 7.06 2.46
CA GLY A 63 -0.79 6.43 1.14
C GLY A 63 -0.58 7.48 0.06
N TYR A 64 0.18 7.16 -0.97
CA TYR A 64 0.40 8.02 -2.14
C TYR A 64 -0.02 7.30 -3.42
N LEU A 65 -1.00 7.86 -4.11
CA LEU A 65 -1.38 7.40 -5.45
C LEU A 65 -0.67 8.27 -6.48
N SER A 66 0.24 7.67 -7.25
CA SER A 66 0.90 8.35 -8.36
C SER A 66 -0.08 8.66 -9.49
N GLN A 67 0.16 9.77 -10.20
CA GLN A 67 -0.60 10.09 -11.41
C GLN A 67 -0.35 9.06 -12.53
N GLU A 68 0.85 8.49 -12.57
CA GLU A 68 1.24 7.39 -13.46
C GLU A 68 1.86 6.29 -12.61
N PRO A 69 1.04 5.35 -12.08
CA PRO A 69 1.57 4.25 -11.29
C PRO A 69 2.40 3.31 -12.18
N GLU A 70 3.58 2.98 -11.72
CA GLU A 70 4.39 1.91 -12.31
C GLU A 70 3.84 0.57 -11.84
N ILE A 71 3.12 -0.12 -12.70
CA ILE A 71 2.53 -1.42 -12.42
C ILE A 71 3.20 -2.46 -13.32
N ASP A 72 3.53 -3.61 -12.75
CA ASP A 72 4.13 -4.72 -13.51
C ASP A 72 3.17 -5.21 -14.61
N GLY A 73 3.57 -5.00 -15.85
CA GLY A 73 2.78 -5.37 -17.03
C GLY A 73 2.59 -6.86 -17.22
N SER A 74 3.41 -7.70 -16.59
CA SER A 74 3.35 -9.16 -16.69
C SER A 74 2.26 -9.77 -15.80
N LYS A 75 1.71 -9.00 -14.86
CA LYS A 75 0.66 -9.43 -13.92
C LYS A 75 -0.72 -9.20 -14.48
N THR A 76 -1.68 -9.95 -13.95
CA THR A 76 -3.11 -9.75 -14.19
C THR A 76 -3.69 -8.64 -13.30
N VAL A 77 -4.87 -8.16 -13.64
CA VAL A 77 -5.60 -7.18 -12.83
C VAL A 77 -5.80 -7.71 -11.40
N LYS A 78 -6.24 -8.97 -11.26
CA LYS A 78 -6.46 -9.60 -9.96
C LYS A 78 -5.18 -9.66 -9.12
N GLU A 79 -4.06 -10.06 -9.71
CA GLU A 79 -2.78 -10.13 -9.01
C GLU A 79 -2.35 -8.78 -8.46
N VAL A 80 -2.50 -7.71 -9.24
CA VAL A 80 -2.13 -6.35 -8.79
C VAL A 80 -3.08 -5.85 -7.70
N VAL A 81 -4.37 -6.13 -7.81
CA VAL A 81 -5.34 -5.75 -6.77
C VAL A 81 -5.07 -6.49 -5.45
N MET A 82 -4.72 -7.78 -5.54
CA MET A 82 -4.37 -8.59 -4.36
C MET A 82 -3.08 -8.11 -3.67
N GLU A 83 -2.12 -7.54 -4.41
CA GLU A 83 -0.93 -6.90 -3.80
C GLU A 83 -1.28 -5.76 -2.85
N GLY A 84 -2.35 -5.01 -3.16
CA GLY A 84 -2.85 -3.95 -2.27
C GLY A 84 -3.43 -4.46 -0.94
N ALA A 85 -3.73 -5.76 -0.86
CA ALA A 85 -4.24 -6.44 0.33
C ALA A 85 -3.25 -7.48 0.88
N GLN A 86 -1.96 -7.38 0.52
CA GLN A 86 -0.95 -8.39 0.84
C GLN A 86 -0.90 -8.73 2.32
N ASP A 87 -1.01 -7.75 3.20
CA ASP A 87 -1.01 -7.97 4.66
C ASP A 87 -2.14 -8.92 5.10
N ILE A 88 -3.31 -8.81 4.47
CA ILE A 88 -4.47 -9.69 4.77
C ILE A 88 -4.27 -11.07 4.15
N VAL A 89 -3.76 -11.12 2.94
CA VAL A 89 -3.42 -12.38 2.25
C VAL A 89 -2.39 -13.17 3.07
N ASP A 90 -1.38 -12.51 3.60
CA ASP A 90 -0.33 -13.14 4.41
C ASP A 90 -0.90 -13.69 5.73
N ILE A 91 -1.84 -12.99 6.37
CA ILE A 91 -2.53 -13.47 7.57
C ILE A 91 -3.35 -14.73 7.27
N LEU A 92 -4.10 -14.75 6.18
CA LEU A 92 -4.88 -15.92 5.77
C LEU A 92 -3.99 -17.11 5.43
N LYS A 93 -2.89 -16.86 4.75
CA LYS A 93 -1.90 -17.89 4.41
C LYS A 93 -1.25 -18.47 5.67
N GLU A 94 -0.85 -17.61 6.63
CA GLU A 94 -0.32 -18.06 7.92
C GLU A 94 -1.33 -18.97 8.64
N TYR A 95 -2.62 -18.63 8.61
CA TYR A 95 -3.68 -19.44 9.21
C TYR A 95 -3.79 -20.82 8.57
N GLU A 96 -3.72 -20.90 7.24
CA GLU A 96 -3.73 -22.16 6.50
C GLU A 96 -2.49 -23.01 6.83
N GLU A 97 -1.30 -22.41 6.90
CA GLU A 97 -0.06 -23.10 7.27
C GLU A 97 -0.13 -23.66 8.69
N ILE A 98 -0.68 -22.89 9.64
CA ILE A 98 -0.92 -23.34 11.01
C ILE A 98 -1.87 -24.56 11.02
N ASN A 99 -2.98 -24.48 10.30
CA ASN A 99 -3.94 -25.57 10.23
C ASN A 99 -3.34 -26.83 9.60
N ALA A 100 -2.51 -26.70 8.59
CA ALA A 100 -1.78 -27.82 7.99
C ALA A 100 -0.79 -28.46 8.98
N SER A 101 -0.15 -27.64 9.82
CA SER A 101 0.84 -28.10 10.81
C SER A 101 0.23 -28.96 11.93
N PHE A 102 -1.08 -28.90 12.18
CA PHE A 102 -1.73 -29.80 13.12
C PHE A 102 -1.69 -31.28 12.71
N MET A 103 -1.39 -31.58 11.45
CA MET A 103 -1.22 -32.94 10.95
C MET A 103 0.23 -33.44 10.96
N ASP A 104 1.17 -32.59 11.41
CA ASP A 104 2.58 -32.97 11.48
C ASP A 104 2.84 -33.89 12.67
N GLU A 105 3.44 -35.06 12.40
CA GLU A 105 3.74 -36.08 13.41
C GLU A 105 4.70 -35.56 14.51
N GLU A 106 5.61 -34.63 14.17
CA GLU A 106 6.51 -34.05 15.16
C GLU A 106 5.77 -33.13 16.16
N ILE A 107 4.71 -32.48 15.72
CA ILE A 107 3.88 -31.62 16.55
C ILE A 107 2.90 -32.44 17.36
N LEU A 108 2.29 -33.46 16.75
CA LEU A 108 1.36 -34.38 17.42
C LEU A 108 1.99 -35.11 18.60
N ASN A 109 3.28 -35.40 18.52
CA ASN A 109 4.02 -36.12 19.56
C ASN A 109 4.70 -35.21 20.62
N ASP A 110 4.58 -33.88 20.48
CA ASP A 110 5.22 -32.89 21.38
C ASP A 110 4.16 -31.95 21.97
N PRO A 111 3.74 -32.11 23.22
CA PRO A 111 2.73 -31.27 23.85
C PRO A 111 3.11 -29.79 23.89
N ASP A 112 4.40 -29.47 24.09
CA ASP A 112 4.85 -28.06 24.17
C ASP A 112 4.78 -27.36 22.78
N LYS A 113 5.04 -28.11 21.70
CA LYS A 113 4.86 -27.61 20.34
C LYS A 113 3.38 -27.42 20.01
N MET A 114 2.54 -28.36 20.42
CA MET A 114 1.10 -28.29 20.23
C MET A 114 0.49 -27.07 20.92
N ASP A 115 0.84 -26.82 22.20
CA ASP A 115 0.33 -25.67 22.95
C ASP A 115 0.75 -24.34 22.29
N LYS A 116 1.98 -24.24 21.80
CA LYS A 116 2.44 -23.06 21.04
C LYS A 116 1.68 -22.86 19.73
N LEU A 117 1.42 -23.95 19.02
CA LEU A 117 0.66 -23.89 17.76
C LEU A 117 -0.78 -23.43 18.00
N ILE A 118 -1.44 -23.94 19.03
CA ILE A 118 -2.79 -23.52 19.43
C ILE A 118 -2.81 -22.03 19.81
N ALA A 119 -1.84 -21.59 20.62
CA ALA A 119 -1.74 -20.18 21.00
C ALA A 119 -1.55 -19.29 19.77
N ARG A 120 -0.67 -19.68 18.83
CA ARG A 120 -0.45 -18.94 17.59
C ARG A 120 -1.69 -18.89 16.70
N GLN A 121 -2.41 -20.01 16.58
CA GLN A 121 -3.69 -20.05 15.86
C GLN A 121 -4.68 -19.04 16.41
N GLY A 122 -4.81 -18.95 17.75
CA GLY A 122 -5.69 -17.97 18.38
C GLY A 122 -5.29 -16.52 18.05
N GLU A 123 -4.00 -16.18 18.13
CA GLU A 123 -3.52 -14.83 17.75
C GLU A 123 -3.82 -14.47 16.29
N VAL A 124 -3.65 -15.42 15.37
CA VAL A 124 -3.91 -15.21 13.94
C VAL A 124 -5.42 -15.12 13.69
N GLN A 125 -6.22 -15.94 14.36
CA GLN A 125 -7.69 -15.87 14.29
C GLN A 125 -8.21 -14.50 14.74
N ASP A 126 -7.70 -13.96 15.86
CA ASP A 126 -8.07 -12.63 16.34
C ASP A 126 -7.76 -11.53 15.31
N LYS A 127 -6.63 -11.65 14.60
CA LYS A 127 -6.28 -10.72 13.51
C LYS A 127 -7.23 -10.83 12.32
N ILE A 128 -7.59 -12.06 11.92
CA ILE A 128 -8.55 -12.32 10.83
C ILE A 128 -9.89 -11.68 11.16
N ASP A 129 -10.38 -11.88 12.40
CA ASP A 129 -11.66 -11.35 12.84
C ASP A 129 -11.64 -9.81 12.94
N ALA A 130 -10.53 -9.23 13.42
CA ALA A 130 -10.36 -7.77 13.50
C ALA A 130 -10.32 -7.08 12.14
N THR A 131 -9.87 -7.78 11.09
CA THR A 131 -9.75 -7.23 9.73
C THR A 131 -10.88 -7.66 8.78
N ASP A 132 -11.79 -8.53 9.25
CA ASP A 132 -12.78 -9.23 8.41
C ASP A 132 -12.12 -9.90 7.18
N ALA A 133 -10.99 -10.57 7.39
CA ALA A 133 -10.15 -11.11 6.33
C ALA A 133 -10.88 -12.18 5.50
N TRP A 134 -11.83 -12.92 6.09
CA TRP A 134 -12.64 -13.91 5.38
C TRP A 134 -13.48 -13.32 4.24
N GLU A 135 -13.81 -12.03 4.31
CA GLU A 135 -14.58 -11.33 3.28
C GLU A 135 -13.71 -10.63 2.24
N LEU A 136 -12.38 -10.87 2.25
CA LEU A 136 -11.45 -10.16 1.38
C LEU A 136 -11.86 -10.22 -0.10
N ASP A 137 -12.11 -11.41 -0.64
CA ASP A 137 -12.49 -11.59 -2.05
C ASP A 137 -13.76 -10.80 -2.39
N THR A 138 -14.78 -10.89 -1.53
CA THR A 138 -16.04 -10.15 -1.73
C THR A 138 -15.84 -8.63 -1.67
N LYS A 139 -14.97 -8.16 -0.77
CA LYS A 139 -14.63 -6.72 -0.66
C LYS A 139 -13.89 -6.24 -1.91
N LEU A 140 -12.93 -7.03 -2.41
CA LEU A 140 -12.18 -6.71 -3.62
C LEU A 140 -13.09 -6.71 -4.85
N GLU A 141 -13.93 -7.72 -5.04
CA GLU A 141 -14.90 -7.76 -6.15
C GLU A 141 -15.81 -6.53 -6.16
N ARG A 142 -16.37 -6.17 -5.01
CA ARG A 142 -17.22 -4.96 -4.89
C ARG A 142 -16.45 -3.68 -5.22
N ALA A 143 -15.19 -3.58 -4.79
CA ALA A 143 -14.35 -2.42 -5.09
C ALA A 143 -14.01 -2.34 -6.58
N MET A 144 -13.67 -3.47 -7.20
CA MET A 144 -13.37 -3.56 -8.63
C MET A 144 -14.60 -3.21 -9.48
N ASP A 145 -15.78 -3.70 -9.13
CA ASP A 145 -17.04 -3.35 -9.78
C ASP A 145 -17.35 -1.85 -9.67
N ALA A 146 -17.23 -1.29 -8.47
CA ALA A 146 -17.47 0.13 -8.24
C ALA A 146 -16.55 1.05 -9.04
N LEU A 147 -15.30 0.64 -9.23
CA LEU A 147 -14.30 1.35 -10.03
C LEU A 147 -14.39 1.01 -11.53
N ARG A 148 -15.22 0.04 -11.91
CA ARG A 148 -15.32 -0.50 -13.26
C ARG A 148 -13.94 -0.96 -13.76
N CYS A 149 -13.27 -1.75 -12.95
CA CYS A 149 -11.99 -2.34 -13.31
C CYS A 149 -12.14 -3.26 -14.53
N PRO A 150 -11.06 -3.45 -15.32
CA PRO A 150 -11.02 -4.47 -16.35
C PRO A 150 -11.19 -5.89 -15.78
N PRO A 151 -11.45 -6.91 -16.62
CA PRO A 151 -11.55 -8.30 -16.17
C PRO A 151 -10.33 -8.77 -15.38
N ASP A 152 -10.56 -9.62 -14.38
CA ASP A 152 -9.58 -10.11 -13.41
C ASP A 152 -8.35 -10.77 -14.06
N ASP A 153 -8.56 -11.51 -15.13
CA ASP A 153 -7.57 -12.28 -15.87
C ASP A 153 -6.83 -11.47 -16.96
N GLN A 154 -7.22 -10.20 -17.16
CA GLN A 154 -6.60 -9.35 -18.16
C GLN A 154 -5.20 -8.91 -17.71
N LEU A 155 -4.21 -9.01 -18.62
CA LEU A 155 -2.85 -8.57 -18.36
C LEU A 155 -2.76 -7.03 -18.30
N ILE A 156 -2.05 -6.52 -17.33
CA ILE A 156 -1.80 -5.08 -17.15
C ILE A 156 -1.15 -4.44 -18.38
N ALA A 157 -0.28 -5.17 -19.09
CA ALA A 157 0.36 -4.66 -20.30
C ALA A 157 -0.64 -4.27 -21.39
N THR A 158 -1.81 -4.92 -21.44
CA THR A 158 -2.86 -4.70 -22.47
C THR A 158 -3.81 -3.56 -22.13
N LEU A 159 -3.74 -3.03 -20.91
CA LEU A 159 -4.63 -1.98 -20.43
C LEU A 159 -4.26 -0.61 -20.96
N SER A 160 -5.26 0.21 -21.24
CA SER A 160 -5.10 1.64 -21.51
C SER A 160 -4.64 2.39 -20.26
N GLY A 161 -4.05 3.58 -20.42
CA GLY A 161 -3.65 4.42 -19.29
C GLY A 161 -4.81 4.83 -18.38
N GLY A 162 -6.04 4.90 -18.90
CA GLY A 162 -7.24 5.16 -18.10
C GLY A 162 -7.67 3.97 -17.26
N GLU A 163 -7.56 2.77 -17.80
CA GLU A 163 -7.87 1.52 -17.08
C GLU A 163 -6.85 1.25 -15.96
N LYS A 164 -5.58 1.52 -16.19
CA LYS A 164 -4.52 1.39 -15.17
C LYS A 164 -4.69 2.32 -13.96
N ARG A 165 -5.49 3.39 -14.09
CA ARG A 165 -5.74 4.37 -13.02
C ARG A 165 -7.01 4.08 -12.20
N ARG A 166 -7.76 3.09 -12.58
CA ARG A 166 -8.97 2.65 -11.87
C ARG A 166 -8.65 1.68 -10.76
#